data_5a8345ba17aac6f6a337df4ff17f6c0c
#
_entry.id   5a8345ba17aac6f6a337df4ff17f6c0c
#
_cell.length_a   1.000
_cell.length_b   1.000
_cell.length_c   1.000
_cell.angle_alpha   90.00
_cell.angle_beta   90.00
_cell.angle_gamma   90.00
#
_symmetry.space_group_name_H-M   'P 1'
#
loop_
_entity.id
_entity.type
_entity.pdbx_description
1 polymer ?
#
loop_
_entity_poly.entity_id
_entity_poly.type
_entity_poly.pdbx_seq_one_letter_code
_entity_poly.pdbx_strand_id
1 'polypeptide(L)'
;MLAQEDAAGCTYSWACNYNPAALVDDGSCLLPPLGCPWPENVTHVGCTYQDAMNYSAAAIWDDGSCVYAASVVCPTDINGNGTTEVQDILILLGAFGSECNTPGSNMLLIGNSFFRPYAENLDVVAADAGYDNHNSTRVTRGGENGWASSFWNDSTSQECLTIKATLDEGGVELFAMTSGSDPTDPISGHKAWINYALQNNPDIDIGIAMPPVDFPAVWDSTAQSYGYTNIHDFYPFVVDYWHSTIVDSLRFEFPETNIFSIPTGWATIELAQMQQDDLLADDIDLFGAKPTSIFTDAKGHQGQIVIEAGTLVWLASIYGDDLILNTYDTGFQTDLHGIAIEIMDNHPDAYKR
;
A
#
# COMPACT_ATOMS: atom_id res chain seq x y z
N MET A 1 40.81 -24.60 -31.54
CA MET A 1 39.46 -24.99 -31.04
C MET A 1 38.79 -23.69 -30.68
N LEU A 2 37.85 -23.26 -31.51
CA LEU A 2 36.98 -22.13 -31.16
C LEU A 2 35.97 -22.63 -30.12
N ALA A 3 35.89 -21.98 -28.98
CA ALA A 3 34.84 -22.25 -28.00
C ALA A 3 33.48 -21.99 -28.70
N GLN A 4 32.65 -23.00 -28.77
CA GLN A 4 31.28 -22.87 -29.21
C GLN A 4 30.59 -22.07 -28.09
N GLU A 5 30.19 -20.83 -28.37
CA GLU A 5 29.39 -20.06 -27.44
C GLU A 5 28.06 -20.84 -27.27
N ASP A 6 27.75 -21.19 -26.02
CA ASP A 6 26.49 -21.84 -25.69
C ASP A 6 25.36 -20.87 -26.09
N ALA A 7 24.44 -21.36 -26.93
CA ALA A 7 23.32 -20.55 -27.41
C ALA A 7 22.45 -20.14 -26.22
N ALA A 8 22.41 -18.86 -25.92
CA ALA A 8 21.52 -18.28 -24.92
C ALA A 8 20.12 -18.01 -25.51
N GLY A 9 19.08 -18.10 -24.70
CA GLY A 9 17.69 -17.90 -25.09
C GLY A 9 16.72 -18.49 -24.05
N CYS A 10 15.43 -18.36 -24.30
CA CYS A 10 14.43 -18.94 -23.41
C CYS A 10 14.45 -20.47 -23.42
N THR A 11 14.68 -21.09 -22.25
CA THR A 11 14.75 -22.54 -22.06
C THR A 11 13.44 -23.18 -21.56
N TYR A 12 12.41 -22.39 -21.24
CA TYR A 12 11.12 -22.91 -20.79
C TYR A 12 10.27 -23.36 -21.96
N SER A 13 10.04 -24.68 -22.09
CA SER A 13 9.36 -25.29 -23.23
C SER A 13 7.91 -24.85 -23.47
N TRP A 14 7.32 -24.17 -22.51
CA TRP A 14 5.96 -23.62 -22.53
C TRP A 14 5.94 -22.10 -22.72
N ALA A 15 7.09 -21.44 -22.79
CA ALA A 15 7.17 -20.02 -23.10
C ALA A 15 6.90 -19.77 -24.61
N CYS A 16 6.32 -18.61 -24.90
CA CYS A 16 5.95 -18.21 -26.28
C CYS A 16 7.15 -18.09 -27.22
N ASN A 17 8.31 -17.78 -26.67
CA ASN A 17 9.56 -17.62 -27.37
C ASN A 17 10.58 -18.72 -27.01
N TYR A 18 10.08 -19.92 -26.64
CA TYR A 18 10.95 -21.06 -26.37
C TYR A 18 11.94 -21.31 -27.50
N ASN A 19 13.21 -21.41 -27.17
CA ASN A 19 14.26 -21.73 -28.11
C ASN A 19 14.86 -23.11 -27.79
N PRO A 20 14.50 -24.17 -28.55
CA PRO A 20 14.97 -25.52 -28.29
C PRO A 20 16.50 -25.69 -28.49
N ALA A 21 17.19 -24.70 -29.09
CA ALA A 21 18.64 -24.68 -29.25
C ALA A 21 19.37 -23.93 -28.10
N ALA A 22 18.63 -23.26 -27.19
CA ALA A 22 19.21 -22.57 -26.05
C ALA A 22 19.67 -23.59 -25.00
N LEU A 23 20.91 -23.45 -24.56
CA LEU A 23 21.51 -24.23 -23.48
C LEU A 23 21.53 -23.48 -22.16
N VAL A 24 21.39 -22.14 -22.22
CA VAL A 24 21.39 -21.24 -21.05
C VAL A 24 20.20 -20.29 -21.17
N ASP A 25 19.41 -20.18 -20.11
CA ASP A 25 18.33 -19.21 -20.04
C ASP A 25 18.93 -17.80 -19.88
N ASP A 26 18.52 -16.90 -20.77
CA ASP A 26 18.99 -15.50 -20.80
C ASP A 26 17.96 -14.53 -20.17
N GLY A 27 16.90 -15.05 -19.55
CA GLY A 27 15.85 -14.25 -18.94
C GLY A 27 14.84 -13.66 -19.95
N SER A 28 14.92 -14.05 -21.25
CA SER A 28 14.04 -13.49 -22.30
C SER A 28 12.69 -14.19 -22.43
N CYS A 29 12.34 -15.12 -21.52
CA CYS A 29 11.13 -15.91 -21.63
C CYS A 29 9.88 -15.04 -21.55
N LEU A 30 9.02 -15.15 -22.57
CA LEU A 30 7.69 -14.56 -22.60
C LEU A 30 6.67 -15.63 -22.18
N LEU A 31 6.05 -15.42 -21.04
CA LEU A 31 5.16 -16.42 -20.44
C LEU A 31 3.69 -16.09 -20.69
N PRO A 32 2.82 -17.11 -20.95
CA PRO A 32 1.38 -16.90 -20.95
C PRO A 32 0.86 -16.47 -19.54
N PRO A 33 -0.28 -15.73 -19.46
CA PRO A 33 -1.02 -15.13 -20.56
C PRO A 33 -0.47 -13.77 -21.02
N LEU A 34 0.52 -13.21 -20.32
CA LEU A 34 1.00 -11.82 -20.52
C LEU A 34 1.79 -11.62 -21.82
N GLY A 35 2.53 -12.64 -22.26
CA GLY A 35 3.37 -12.56 -23.46
C GLY A 35 2.75 -13.14 -24.73
N CYS A 36 1.82 -14.08 -24.59
CA CYS A 36 1.11 -14.75 -25.69
C CYS A 36 -0.06 -15.60 -25.19
N PRO A 37 -1.00 -16.02 -26.03
CA PRO A 37 -2.02 -17.03 -25.64
C PRO A 37 -1.36 -18.37 -25.31
N TRP A 38 -2.00 -19.14 -24.43
CA TRP A 38 -1.57 -20.49 -24.10
C TRP A 38 -1.46 -21.37 -25.37
N PRO A 39 -0.42 -22.20 -25.49
CA PRO A 39 -0.32 -23.14 -26.61
C PRO A 39 -1.52 -24.07 -26.66
N GLU A 40 -2.04 -24.37 -27.86
CA GLU A 40 -3.23 -25.22 -28.08
C GLU A 40 -3.12 -26.65 -27.49
N ASN A 41 -1.91 -27.10 -27.19
CA ASN A 41 -1.63 -28.44 -26.66
C ASN A 41 -1.39 -28.47 -25.13
N VAL A 42 -1.56 -27.34 -24.42
CA VAL A 42 -1.46 -27.29 -22.93
C VAL A 42 -2.82 -27.71 -22.36
N THR A 43 -2.94 -28.97 -21.99
CA THR A 43 -4.21 -29.58 -21.53
C THR A 43 -4.45 -29.46 -20.02
N HIS A 44 -3.55 -28.76 -19.28
CA HIS A 44 -3.60 -28.70 -17.81
C HIS A 44 -3.67 -27.26 -17.30
N VAL A 45 -4.31 -26.40 -18.06
CA VAL A 45 -4.55 -24.99 -17.70
C VAL A 45 -6.01 -24.84 -17.26
N GLY A 46 -6.24 -24.08 -16.21
CA GLY A 46 -7.56 -23.83 -15.63
C GLY A 46 -7.45 -23.34 -14.21
N CYS A 47 -8.57 -23.16 -13.55
CA CYS A 47 -8.60 -22.71 -12.16
C CYS A 47 -8.00 -23.76 -11.21
N THR A 48 -6.95 -23.37 -10.46
CA THR A 48 -6.24 -24.24 -9.50
C THR A 48 -6.69 -24.05 -8.04
N TYR A 49 -7.59 -23.11 -7.75
CA TYR A 49 -8.08 -22.85 -6.40
C TYR A 49 -9.29 -23.72 -6.07
N GLN A 50 -9.19 -24.52 -5.00
CA GLN A 50 -10.18 -25.54 -4.65
C GLN A 50 -11.54 -25.00 -4.23
N ASP A 51 -11.59 -23.76 -3.76
CA ASP A 51 -12.79 -23.02 -3.34
C ASP A 51 -13.49 -22.30 -4.50
N ALA A 52 -12.92 -22.28 -5.69
CA ALA A 52 -13.58 -21.77 -6.88
C ALA A 52 -14.59 -22.76 -7.45
N MET A 53 -15.74 -22.24 -7.96
CA MET A 53 -16.82 -23.05 -8.54
C MET A 53 -16.40 -23.83 -9.79
N ASN A 54 -15.39 -23.34 -10.50
CA ASN A 54 -14.82 -23.95 -11.69
C ASN A 54 -13.43 -24.55 -11.44
N TYR A 55 -13.13 -24.93 -10.18
CA TYR A 55 -11.90 -25.63 -9.84
C TYR A 55 -11.70 -26.86 -10.72
N SER A 56 -10.50 -27.00 -11.23
CA SER A 56 -10.10 -28.15 -12.03
C SER A 56 -8.95 -28.90 -11.36
N ALA A 57 -9.23 -30.06 -10.79
CA ALA A 57 -8.19 -30.92 -10.21
C ALA A 57 -7.14 -31.40 -11.23
N ALA A 58 -7.40 -31.26 -12.52
CA ALA A 58 -6.47 -31.56 -13.61
C ALA A 58 -5.60 -30.34 -13.99
N ALA A 59 -5.95 -29.13 -13.57
CA ALA A 59 -5.15 -27.95 -13.83
C ALA A 59 -3.89 -27.94 -12.97
N ILE A 60 -2.76 -27.73 -13.61
CA ILE A 60 -1.45 -27.58 -12.97
C ILE A 60 -1.05 -26.09 -12.99
N TRP A 61 -1.64 -25.33 -13.93
CA TRP A 61 -1.39 -23.91 -14.12
C TRP A 61 -2.69 -23.13 -14.03
N ASP A 62 -2.70 -22.08 -13.21
CA ASP A 62 -3.83 -21.16 -13.12
C ASP A 62 -3.84 -20.23 -14.34
N ASP A 63 -4.98 -20.13 -15.01
CA ASP A 63 -5.19 -19.28 -16.18
C ASP A 63 -5.97 -18.00 -15.86
N GLY A 64 -6.21 -17.73 -14.55
CA GLY A 64 -7.00 -16.60 -14.10
C GLY A 64 -8.51 -16.75 -14.34
N SER A 65 -8.98 -17.95 -14.73
CA SER A 65 -10.41 -18.20 -15.02
C SER A 65 -11.24 -18.54 -13.78
N CYS A 66 -10.68 -18.47 -12.57
CA CYS A 66 -11.36 -18.84 -11.34
C CYS A 66 -12.63 -18.02 -11.12
N VAL A 67 -13.74 -18.72 -10.97
CA VAL A 67 -15.04 -18.13 -10.64
C VAL A 67 -15.41 -18.55 -9.23
N TYR A 68 -15.52 -17.58 -8.35
CA TYR A 68 -16.00 -17.80 -6.99
C TYR A 68 -17.51 -17.61 -6.93
N ALA A 69 -18.18 -18.37 -6.08
CA ALA A 69 -19.57 -18.07 -5.76
C ALA A 69 -19.61 -16.62 -5.24
N ALA A 70 -20.43 -15.79 -5.87
CA ALA A 70 -20.72 -14.50 -5.25
C ALA A 70 -21.22 -14.84 -3.84
N SER A 71 -20.47 -14.38 -2.82
CA SER A 71 -21.00 -14.40 -1.47
C SER A 71 -22.24 -13.52 -1.54
N VAL A 72 -23.41 -14.13 -1.46
CA VAL A 72 -24.64 -13.38 -1.25
C VAL A 72 -24.47 -12.83 0.17
N VAL A 73 -23.87 -11.67 0.27
CA VAL A 73 -23.94 -10.89 1.51
C VAL A 73 -25.41 -10.54 1.61
N CYS A 74 -26.14 -11.24 2.47
CA CYS A 74 -27.47 -10.83 2.86
C CYS A 74 -27.29 -9.67 3.85
N PRO A 75 -27.49 -8.41 3.44
CA PRO A 75 -27.27 -7.25 4.34
C PRO A 75 -28.14 -7.28 5.59
N THR A 76 -29.12 -8.16 5.59
CA THR A 76 -30.12 -8.37 6.65
C THR A 76 -29.83 -9.60 7.52
N ASP A 77 -28.81 -10.39 7.20
CA ASP A 77 -28.29 -11.48 8.04
C ASP A 77 -27.21 -10.90 8.98
N ILE A 78 -27.67 -10.35 10.09
CA ILE A 78 -26.82 -9.58 11.03
C ILE A 78 -25.95 -10.51 11.89
N ASN A 79 -26.41 -11.76 12.13
CA ASN A 79 -25.68 -12.74 12.93
C ASN A 79 -24.75 -13.65 12.10
N GLY A 80 -24.76 -13.51 10.75
CA GLY A 80 -23.86 -14.22 9.85
C GLY A 80 -24.16 -15.73 9.71
N ASN A 81 -25.37 -16.18 10.05
CA ASN A 81 -25.75 -17.60 9.99
C ASN A 81 -26.23 -18.08 8.60
N GLY A 82 -26.26 -17.19 7.60
CA GLY A 82 -26.65 -17.44 6.23
C GLY A 82 -28.16 -17.32 5.95
N THR A 83 -28.98 -16.89 6.93
CA THR A 83 -30.43 -16.69 6.78
C THR A 83 -30.85 -15.38 7.41
N THR A 84 -31.80 -14.67 6.76
CA THR A 84 -32.47 -13.49 7.37
C THR A 84 -33.66 -13.96 8.17
N GLU A 85 -33.65 -13.79 9.49
CA GLU A 85 -34.67 -14.29 10.40
C GLU A 85 -34.97 -13.33 11.55
N VAL A 86 -35.90 -13.73 12.44
CA VAL A 86 -36.31 -12.91 13.58
C VAL A 86 -35.15 -12.58 14.53
N GLN A 87 -34.15 -13.42 14.59
CA GLN A 87 -32.94 -13.22 15.40
C GLN A 87 -32.16 -11.98 14.96
N ASP A 88 -32.08 -11.74 13.65
CA ASP A 88 -31.42 -10.54 13.09
C ASP A 88 -32.16 -9.26 13.49
N ILE A 89 -33.51 -9.32 13.44
CA ILE A 89 -34.35 -8.21 13.87
C ILE A 89 -34.16 -7.95 15.37
N LEU A 90 -34.04 -8.99 16.19
CA LEU A 90 -33.85 -8.84 17.63
C LEU A 90 -32.47 -8.24 17.97
N ILE A 91 -31.44 -8.60 17.21
CA ILE A 91 -30.12 -8.00 17.35
C ILE A 91 -30.17 -6.53 16.98
N LEU A 92 -30.78 -6.19 15.83
CA LEU A 92 -30.97 -4.81 15.40
C LEU A 92 -31.77 -3.99 16.41
N LEU A 93 -32.87 -4.55 16.94
CA LEU A 93 -33.71 -3.88 17.97
C LEU A 93 -32.95 -3.74 19.30
N GLY A 94 -32.10 -4.70 19.66
CA GLY A 94 -31.27 -4.62 20.85
C GLY A 94 -30.19 -3.55 20.77
N ALA A 95 -29.74 -3.26 19.56
CA ALA A 95 -28.78 -2.19 19.26
C ALA A 95 -29.44 -0.84 18.96
N PHE A 96 -30.78 -0.80 18.88
CA PHE A 96 -31.52 0.42 18.51
C PHE A 96 -31.34 1.51 19.58
N GLY A 97 -30.76 2.64 19.15
CA GLY A 97 -30.45 3.77 20.04
C GLY A 97 -29.08 3.66 20.73
N SER A 98 -28.31 2.60 20.47
CA SER A 98 -26.90 2.56 20.80
C SER A 98 -26.12 3.45 19.82
N GLU A 99 -25.14 4.17 20.31
CA GLU A 99 -24.17 4.83 19.44
C GLU A 99 -23.31 3.75 18.79
N CYS A 100 -23.20 3.78 17.46
CA CYS A 100 -22.28 2.91 16.73
C CYS A 100 -20.90 3.55 16.81
N ASN A 101 -20.17 3.23 17.86
CA ASN A 101 -18.78 3.68 17.97
C ASN A 101 -17.93 2.75 17.12
N THR A 102 -17.31 3.29 16.09
CA THR A 102 -16.28 2.59 15.33
C THR A 102 -15.00 2.66 16.16
N PRO A 103 -14.43 1.49 16.59
CA PRO A 103 -13.24 1.52 17.43
C PRO A 103 -12.06 2.11 16.65
N GLY A 104 -11.45 3.13 17.21
CA GLY A 104 -10.14 3.61 16.76
C GLY A 104 -9.03 2.68 17.21
N SER A 105 -7.83 2.86 16.67
CA SER A 105 -6.64 2.08 17.02
C SER A 105 -5.63 2.92 17.79
N ASN A 106 -4.89 2.25 18.68
CA ASN A 106 -3.71 2.81 19.32
C ASN A 106 -2.49 2.58 18.44
N MET A 107 -1.89 3.66 17.93
CA MET A 107 -0.89 3.60 16.88
C MET A 107 0.46 4.15 17.31
N LEU A 108 1.52 3.59 16.75
CA LEU A 108 2.85 4.16 16.72
C LEU A 108 3.23 4.46 15.27
N LEU A 109 3.51 5.73 14.96
CA LEU A 109 3.76 6.21 13.61
C LEU A 109 5.16 6.84 13.54
N ILE A 110 6.08 6.21 12.77
CA ILE A 110 7.45 6.71 12.65
C ILE A 110 7.85 6.95 11.20
N GLY A 111 8.51 8.06 10.92
CA GLY A 111 8.89 8.37 9.55
C GLY A 111 9.62 9.69 9.37
N ASN A 112 9.70 10.09 8.11
CA ASN A 112 10.37 11.32 7.69
C ASN A 112 9.38 12.48 7.43
N SER A 113 9.87 13.54 6.80
CA SER A 113 9.07 14.72 6.46
C SER A 113 7.96 14.48 5.44
N PHE A 114 8.04 13.43 4.62
CA PHE A 114 6.98 13.02 3.69
C PHE A 114 5.90 12.19 4.36
N PHE A 115 6.22 11.51 5.43
CA PHE A 115 5.31 10.71 6.25
C PHE A 115 4.54 11.59 7.26
N ARG A 116 5.25 12.53 7.89
CA ARG A 116 4.74 13.31 9.01
C ARG A 116 3.43 14.04 8.76
N PRO A 117 3.22 14.75 7.63
CA PRO A 117 1.99 15.52 7.43
C PRO A 117 0.72 14.67 7.46
N TYR A 118 0.77 13.47 6.89
CA TYR A 118 -0.36 12.54 6.91
C TYR A 118 -0.60 11.97 8.31
N ALA A 119 0.48 11.58 9.00
CA ALA A 119 0.40 11.09 10.37
C ALA A 119 -0.15 12.16 11.35
N GLU A 120 0.13 13.44 11.11
CA GLU A 120 -0.41 14.55 11.90
C GLU A 120 -1.88 14.84 11.58
N ASN A 121 -2.29 14.75 10.31
CA ASN A 121 -3.65 15.05 9.88
C ASN A 121 -4.61 13.88 10.13
N LEU A 122 -4.10 12.65 10.27
CA LEU A 122 -4.92 11.45 10.50
C LEU A 122 -5.78 11.55 11.75
N ASP A 123 -5.29 12.16 12.84
CA ASP A 123 -6.07 12.33 14.07
C ASP A 123 -7.36 13.15 13.83
N VAL A 124 -7.27 14.16 12.94
CA VAL A 124 -8.40 15.03 12.62
C VAL A 124 -9.42 14.27 11.77
N VAL A 125 -8.94 13.60 10.72
CA VAL A 125 -9.80 12.89 9.77
C VAL A 125 -10.45 11.66 10.43
N ALA A 126 -9.69 10.92 11.26
CA ALA A 126 -10.24 9.78 11.98
C ALA A 126 -11.30 10.18 13.02
N ALA A 127 -11.10 11.30 13.71
CA ALA A 127 -12.09 11.82 14.66
C ALA A 127 -13.38 12.27 13.95
N ASP A 128 -13.25 12.92 12.77
CA ASP A 128 -14.41 13.32 11.96
C ASP A 128 -15.18 12.11 11.42
N ALA A 129 -14.45 11.07 11.00
CA ALA A 129 -15.04 9.80 10.58
C ALA A 129 -15.64 8.96 11.73
N GLY A 130 -15.55 9.44 12.99
CA GLY A 130 -16.19 8.81 14.14
C GLY A 130 -15.40 7.63 14.73
N TYR A 131 -14.10 7.54 14.48
CA TYR A 131 -13.24 6.52 15.10
C TYR A 131 -12.92 6.90 16.55
N ASP A 132 -13.73 6.42 17.48
CA ASP A 132 -13.53 6.64 18.91
C ASP A 132 -12.28 5.92 19.41
N ASN A 133 -11.56 6.60 20.32
CA ASN A 133 -10.30 6.11 20.88
C ASN A 133 -9.15 5.99 19.86
N HIS A 134 -9.27 6.61 18.68
CA HIS A 134 -8.08 6.82 17.84
C HIS A 134 -7.01 7.57 18.64
N ASN A 135 -5.83 6.98 18.74
CA ASN A 135 -4.68 7.56 19.44
C ASN A 135 -3.41 7.26 18.67
N SER A 136 -2.59 8.27 18.42
CA SER A 136 -1.35 8.09 17.70
C SER A 136 -0.15 8.71 18.43
N THR A 137 0.87 7.89 18.72
CA THR A 137 2.20 8.37 19.09
C THR A 137 3.02 8.54 17.82
N ARG A 138 3.51 9.76 17.57
CA ARG A 138 4.25 10.12 16.35
C ARG A 138 5.69 10.48 16.67
N VAL A 139 6.62 9.81 15.98
CA VAL A 139 8.06 10.10 16.09
C VAL A 139 8.65 10.32 14.71
N THR A 140 9.05 11.53 14.39
CA THR A 140 9.49 11.89 13.05
C THR A 140 10.81 12.66 13.05
N ARG A 141 11.61 12.44 11.99
CA ARG A 141 12.84 13.18 11.70
C ARG A 141 12.88 13.62 10.23
N GLY A 142 13.74 14.55 9.88
CA GLY A 142 13.90 14.99 8.49
C GLY A 142 14.72 14.02 7.63
N GLY A 143 14.31 13.82 6.37
CA GLY A 143 15.06 13.04 5.37
C GLY A 143 15.37 11.60 5.81
N GLU A 144 16.57 11.15 5.50
CA GLU A 144 17.05 9.80 5.83
C GLU A 144 17.13 9.51 7.33
N ASN A 145 17.25 10.55 8.17
CA ASN A 145 17.22 10.37 9.62
C ASN A 145 15.86 9.85 10.13
N GLY A 146 14.80 9.96 9.33
CA GLY A 146 13.47 9.42 9.61
C GLY A 146 13.25 7.99 9.09
N TRP A 147 14.26 7.31 8.56
CA TRP A 147 14.17 5.91 8.20
C TRP A 147 14.15 5.01 9.45
N ALA A 148 13.50 3.86 9.35
CA ALA A 148 13.42 2.88 10.44
C ALA A 148 14.81 2.48 10.97
N SER A 149 15.78 2.27 10.08
CA SER A 149 17.18 1.96 10.43
C SER A 149 17.88 3.11 11.16
N SER A 150 17.60 4.35 10.79
CA SER A 150 18.22 5.53 11.42
C SER A 150 17.75 5.73 12.86
N PHE A 151 16.46 5.52 13.14
CA PHE A 151 15.97 5.51 14.53
C PHE A 151 16.56 4.37 15.36
N TRP A 152 16.64 3.16 14.77
CA TRP A 152 17.18 1.99 15.47
C TRP A 152 18.65 2.15 15.83
N ASN A 153 19.48 2.63 14.89
CA ASN A 153 20.91 2.78 15.05
C ASN A 153 21.30 3.91 16.01
N ASP A 154 20.45 4.93 16.15
CA ASP A 154 20.63 6.03 17.11
C ASP A 154 19.98 5.70 18.45
N SER A 155 20.44 4.60 19.06
CA SER A 155 19.81 3.95 20.21
C SER A 155 19.71 4.77 21.49
N THR A 156 20.45 5.89 21.58
CA THR A 156 20.47 6.81 22.73
C THR A 156 19.66 8.09 22.50
N SER A 157 19.13 8.29 21.31
CA SER A 157 18.29 9.44 21.00
C SER A 157 16.95 9.40 21.74
N GLN A 158 16.40 10.58 21.99
CA GLN A 158 15.10 10.70 22.64
C GLN A 158 14.01 10.01 21.80
N GLU A 159 14.11 10.08 20.48
CA GLU A 159 13.15 9.44 19.55
C GLU A 159 13.21 7.91 19.66
N CYS A 160 14.40 7.31 19.61
CA CYS A 160 14.54 5.87 19.80
C CYS A 160 14.01 5.41 21.17
N LEU A 161 14.30 6.16 22.23
CA LEU A 161 13.80 5.88 23.56
C LEU A 161 12.28 6.02 23.65
N THR A 162 11.69 7.02 22.98
CA THR A 162 10.23 7.19 22.92
C THR A 162 9.57 6.02 22.19
N ILE A 163 10.09 5.64 21.01
CA ILE A 163 9.57 4.48 20.25
C ILE A 163 9.59 3.23 21.11
N LYS A 164 10.72 2.93 21.78
CA LYS A 164 10.85 1.77 22.65
C LYS A 164 9.90 1.82 23.83
N ALA A 165 9.81 2.96 24.52
CA ALA A 165 8.90 3.13 25.65
C ALA A 165 7.44 2.87 25.26
N THR A 166 7.00 3.41 24.11
CA THR A 166 5.64 3.16 23.59
C THR A 166 5.40 1.67 23.32
N LEU A 167 6.37 0.99 22.71
CA LEU A 167 6.24 -0.45 22.43
C LEU A 167 6.33 -1.30 23.70
N ASP A 168 7.12 -0.88 24.70
CA ASP A 168 7.29 -1.56 25.98
C ASP A 168 6.02 -1.50 26.86
N GLU A 169 5.25 -0.41 26.77
CA GLU A 169 3.96 -0.27 27.45
C GLU A 169 2.92 -1.28 26.96
N GLY A 170 3.08 -1.78 25.72
CA GLY A 170 2.13 -2.71 25.12
C GLY A 170 0.84 -2.01 24.63
N GLY A 171 -0.04 -2.78 24.00
CA GLY A 171 -1.34 -2.30 23.52
C GLY A 171 -1.25 -1.43 22.25
N VAL A 172 -0.11 -1.43 21.56
CA VAL A 172 0.00 -0.84 20.21
C VAL A 172 -0.60 -1.82 19.21
N GLU A 173 -1.65 -1.39 18.52
CA GLU A 173 -2.38 -2.22 17.56
C GLU A 173 -1.87 -2.05 16.13
N LEU A 174 -1.33 -0.86 15.82
CA LEU A 174 -0.73 -0.55 14.51
C LEU A 174 0.62 0.15 14.69
N PHE A 175 1.64 -0.36 14.04
CA PHE A 175 2.92 0.30 13.91
C PHE A 175 3.22 0.62 12.45
N ALA A 176 3.11 1.88 12.05
CA ALA A 176 3.40 2.30 10.68
C ALA A 176 4.75 2.99 10.55
N MET A 177 5.46 2.64 9.49
CA MET A 177 6.81 3.13 9.17
C MET A 177 6.87 3.59 7.71
N THR A 178 7.73 4.58 7.41
CA THR A 178 8.04 4.90 6.01
C THR A 178 8.82 3.77 5.33
N SER A 179 8.59 3.55 4.03
CA SER A 179 9.38 2.61 3.22
C SER A 179 10.82 3.06 2.96
N GLY A 180 11.17 4.31 3.28
CA GLY A 180 12.53 4.81 3.14
C GLY A 180 13.54 3.95 3.89
N SER A 181 14.59 3.49 3.20
CA SER A 181 15.54 2.50 3.70
C SER A 181 16.89 2.59 3.01
N ASP A 182 17.92 1.99 3.62
CA ASP A 182 19.22 1.81 2.98
C ASP A 182 19.09 0.82 1.80
N PRO A 183 19.44 1.21 0.56
CA PRO A 183 19.35 0.32 -0.59
C PRO A 183 20.20 -0.94 -0.49
N THR A 184 21.24 -0.94 0.35
CA THR A 184 22.11 -2.12 0.55
C THR A 184 21.57 -3.12 1.57
N ASP A 185 20.64 -2.67 2.44
CA ASP A 185 19.95 -3.49 3.42
C ASP A 185 18.55 -2.90 3.72
N PRO A 186 17.60 -3.08 2.78
CA PRO A 186 16.35 -2.32 2.78
C PRO A 186 15.41 -2.65 3.92
N ILE A 187 15.52 -3.81 4.55
CA ILE A 187 14.58 -4.25 5.60
C ILE A 187 15.16 -4.29 7.01
N SER A 188 16.48 -4.10 7.20
CA SER A 188 17.12 -4.30 8.50
C SER A 188 16.49 -3.46 9.63
N GLY A 189 16.24 -2.18 9.36
CA GLY A 189 15.62 -1.29 10.32
C GLY A 189 14.18 -1.69 10.65
N HIS A 190 13.37 -1.99 9.62
CA HIS A 190 12.00 -2.44 9.78
C HIS A 190 11.96 -3.76 10.56
N LYS A 191 12.77 -4.74 10.17
CA LYS A 191 12.90 -6.03 10.84
C LYS A 191 13.29 -5.89 12.31
N ALA A 192 14.23 -4.99 12.62
CA ALA A 192 14.65 -4.75 14.00
C ALA A 192 13.50 -4.21 14.85
N TRP A 193 12.74 -3.24 14.34
CA TRP A 193 11.59 -2.66 15.03
C TRP A 193 10.42 -3.65 15.17
N ILE A 194 10.12 -4.45 14.15
CA ILE A 194 9.06 -5.47 14.21
C ILE A 194 9.41 -6.53 15.26
N ASN A 195 10.66 -7.04 15.28
CA ASN A 195 11.11 -7.97 16.31
C ASN A 195 11.00 -7.38 17.72
N TYR A 196 11.24 -6.08 17.87
CA TYR A 196 11.11 -5.40 19.17
C TYR A 196 9.63 -5.25 19.56
N ALA A 197 8.81 -4.81 18.63
CA ALA A 197 7.38 -4.58 18.85
C ALA A 197 6.64 -5.85 19.28
N LEU A 198 6.92 -6.99 18.63
CA LEU A 198 6.27 -8.27 18.89
C LEU A 198 6.52 -8.82 20.30
N GLN A 199 7.49 -8.29 21.05
CA GLN A 199 7.77 -8.75 22.42
C GLN A 199 6.63 -8.42 23.39
N ASN A 200 5.97 -7.26 23.19
CA ASN A 200 4.90 -6.77 24.06
C ASN A 200 3.59 -6.51 23.32
N ASN A 201 3.59 -6.61 21.98
CA ASN A 201 2.44 -6.36 21.11
C ASN A 201 2.35 -7.51 20.09
N PRO A 202 1.97 -8.74 20.51
CA PRO A 202 2.03 -9.93 19.65
C PRO A 202 1.07 -9.90 18.47
N ASP A 203 -0.02 -9.14 18.56
CA ASP A 203 -1.07 -9.05 17.54
C ASP A 203 -1.00 -7.72 16.74
N ILE A 204 0.18 -7.06 16.76
CA ILE A 204 0.37 -5.76 16.11
C ILE A 204 0.36 -5.88 14.59
N ASP A 205 -0.38 -5.00 13.93
CA ASP A 205 -0.30 -4.81 12.48
C ASP A 205 0.85 -3.87 12.12
N ILE A 206 1.45 -4.09 10.95
CA ILE A 206 2.57 -3.28 10.45
C ILE A 206 2.17 -2.61 9.14
N GLY A 207 2.18 -1.27 9.14
CA GLY A 207 1.94 -0.44 7.96
C GLY A 207 3.25 0.07 7.35
N ILE A 208 3.41 -0.04 6.03
CA ILE A 208 4.54 0.52 5.29
C ILE A 208 4.04 1.63 4.37
N ALA A 209 4.30 2.88 4.74
CA ALA A 209 3.90 4.04 3.95
C ALA A 209 4.89 4.31 2.81
N MET A 210 4.39 4.38 1.59
CA MET A 210 5.16 4.56 0.37
C MET A 210 5.10 6.01 -0.08
N PRO A 211 6.20 6.80 0.07
CA PRO A 211 6.22 8.21 -0.31
C PRO A 211 6.28 8.40 -1.83
N PRO A 212 6.04 9.62 -2.35
CA PRO A 212 6.36 9.95 -3.73
C PRO A 212 7.89 9.96 -3.96
N VAL A 213 8.28 10.03 -5.22
CA VAL A 213 9.69 10.26 -5.61
C VAL A 213 10.08 11.70 -5.27
N ASP A 214 11.29 11.91 -4.73
CA ASP A 214 11.84 13.25 -4.45
C ASP A 214 12.04 14.08 -5.74
N PHE A 215 12.14 15.40 -5.60
CA PHE A 215 12.50 16.37 -6.64
C PHE A 215 11.56 16.38 -7.88
N PRO A 216 10.30 16.86 -7.72
CA PRO A 216 9.30 16.86 -8.79
C PRO A 216 9.74 17.54 -10.10
N ALA A 217 10.60 18.55 -10.02
CA ALA A 217 11.07 19.26 -11.22
C ALA A 217 11.90 18.36 -12.18
N VAL A 218 12.35 17.22 -11.74
CA VAL A 218 13.14 16.28 -12.57
C VAL A 218 12.49 14.90 -12.69
N TRP A 219 11.25 14.74 -12.30
CA TRP A 219 10.53 13.47 -12.34
C TRP A 219 10.55 12.81 -13.72
N ASP A 220 10.18 13.55 -14.77
CA ASP A 220 10.13 12.99 -16.12
C ASP A 220 11.52 12.61 -16.63
N SER A 221 12.54 13.43 -16.34
CA SER A 221 13.92 13.08 -16.72
C SER A 221 14.44 11.86 -15.93
N THR A 222 14.01 11.71 -14.69
CA THR A 222 14.28 10.51 -13.89
C THR A 222 13.59 9.30 -14.51
N ALA A 223 12.29 9.37 -14.77
CA ALA A 223 11.51 8.32 -15.42
C ALA A 223 12.14 7.88 -16.77
N GLN A 224 12.51 8.85 -17.60
CA GLN A 224 13.18 8.60 -18.89
C GLN A 224 14.53 7.89 -18.76
N SER A 225 15.27 8.14 -17.67
CA SER A 225 16.52 7.43 -17.41
C SER A 225 16.32 5.93 -17.11
N TYR A 226 15.10 5.56 -16.70
CA TYR A 226 14.67 4.17 -16.49
C TYR A 226 13.87 3.60 -17.67
N GLY A 227 13.71 4.37 -18.77
CA GLY A 227 13.00 3.93 -19.97
C GLY A 227 11.49 4.19 -19.98
N TYR A 228 10.97 4.96 -19.04
CA TYR A 228 9.57 5.37 -18.97
C TYR A 228 9.36 6.76 -19.59
N THR A 229 8.12 7.09 -19.95
CA THR A 229 7.81 8.38 -20.62
C THR A 229 7.80 9.53 -19.62
N ASN A 230 7.18 9.35 -18.47
CA ASN A 230 6.93 10.35 -17.43
C ASN A 230 6.87 9.68 -16.05
N ILE A 231 6.66 10.48 -15.00
CA ILE A 231 6.59 9.99 -13.63
C ILE A 231 5.39 9.04 -13.40
N HIS A 232 4.25 9.32 -14.02
CA HIS A 232 3.03 8.53 -13.84
C HIS A 232 3.21 7.10 -14.38
N ASP A 233 3.90 6.95 -15.51
CA ASP A 233 4.26 5.64 -16.05
C ASP A 233 5.33 4.93 -15.21
N PHE A 234 6.22 5.68 -14.55
CA PHE A 234 7.34 5.15 -13.78
C PHE A 234 6.98 4.78 -12.34
N TYR A 235 6.06 5.51 -11.70
CA TYR A 235 5.76 5.33 -10.29
C TYR A 235 5.20 3.94 -9.92
N PRO A 236 4.42 3.24 -10.77
CA PRO A 236 4.06 1.84 -10.54
C PRO A 236 5.28 0.93 -10.32
N PHE A 237 6.34 1.11 -11.13
CA PHE A 237 7.60 0.35 -10.95
C PHE A 237 8.26 0.65 -9.59
N VAL A 238 8.20 1.89 -9.12
CA VAL A 238 8.73 2.26 -7.80
C VAL A 238 7.92 1.60 -6.67
N VAL A 239 6.59 1.57 -6.80
CA VAL A 239 5.69 0.89 -5.85
C VAL A 239 5.95 -0.61 -5.83
N ASP A 240 6.06 -1.26 -7.00
CA ASP A 240 6.37 -2.68 -7.13
C ASP A 240 7.74 -3.03 -6.51
N TYR A 241 8.73 -2.14 -6.68
CA TYR A 241 10.03 -2.29 -6.02
C TYR A 241 9.89 -2.29 -4.49
N TRP A 242 9.12 -1.39 -3.90
CA TRP A 242 8.89 -1.37 -2.45
C TRP A 242 8.05 -2.55 -1.98
N HIS A 243 7.05 -2.97 -2.74
CA HIS A 243 6.28 -4.17 -2.43
C HIS A 243 7.21 -5.40 -2.35
N SER A 244 7.96 -5.68 -3.41
CA SER A 244 8.83 -6.86 -3.47
C SER A 244 10.01 -6.79 -2.50
N THR A 245 10.65 -5.61 -2.38
CA THR A 245 11.90 -5.46 -1.62
C THR A 245 11.66 -5.30 -0.13
N ILE A 246 10.56 -4.65 0.28
CA ILE A 246 10.28 -4.36 1.68
C ILE A 246 9.11 -5.20 2.17
N VAL A 247 7.90 -5.03 1.62
CA VAL A 247 6.69 -5.64 2.17
C VAL A 247 6.75 -7.16 2.12
N ASP A 248 7.04 -7.73 0.95
CA ASP A 248 7.10 -9.19 0.77
C ASP A 248 8.28 -9.80 1.51
N SER A 249 9.41 -9.10 1.55
CA SER A 249 10.58 -9.56 2.33
C SER A 249 10.28 -9.57 3.83
N LEU A 250 9.55 -8.58 4.34
CA LEU A 250 9.12 -8.55 5.75
C LEU A 250 8.07 -9.63 6.03
N ARG A 251 7.11 -9.86 5.14
CA ARG A 251 6.13 -10.95 5.26
C ARG A 251 6.78 -12.33 5.28
N PHE A 252 7.84 -12.52 4.49
CA PHE A 252 8.62 -13.75 4.53
C PHE A 252 9.30 -13.97 5.88
N GLU A 253 9.82 -12.90 6.52
CA GLU A 253 10.45 -12.97 7.84
C GLU A 253 9.43 -13.08 8.99
N PHE A 254 8.22 -12.54 8.81
CA PHE A 254 7.16 -12.46 9.83
C PHE A 254 5.82 -12.98 9.28
N PRO A 255 5.71 -14.28 8.96
CA PRO A 255 4.54 -14.84 8.27
C PRO A 255 3.24 -14.79 9.09
N GLU A 256 3.33 -14.64 10.41
CA GLU A 256 2.16 -14.54 11.30
C GLU A 256 1.73 -13.09 11.59
N THR A 257 2.49 -12.11 11.11
CA THR A 257 2.21 -10.68 11.32
C THR A 257 1.53 -10.11 10.09
N ASN A 258 0.41 -9.40 10.29
CA ASN A 258 -0.22 -8.68 9.20
C ASN A 258 0.64 -7.47 8.82
N ILE A 259 1.17 -7.48 7.59
CA ILE A 259 2.01 -6.41 7.04
C ILE A 259 1.37 -5.92 5.75
N PHE A 260 1.02 -4.65 5.70
CA PHE A 260 0.35 -4.02 4.56
C PHE A 260 1.06 -2.74 4.12
N SER A 261 0.71 -2.22 2.97
CA SER A 261 1.25 -0.95 2.49
C SER A 261 0.19 0.16 2.45
N ILE A 262 0.66 1.39 2.63
CA ILE A 262 -0.15 2.60 2.52
C ILE A 262 0.36 3.34 1.28
N PRO A 263 -0.42 3.45 0.19
CA PRO A 263 0.02 3.99 -1.09
C PRO A 263 0.06 5.53 -1.12
N THR A 264 0.70 6.12 -0.13
CA THR A 264 0.72 7.56 0.19
C THR A 264 1.14 8.43 -0.98
N GLY A 265 2.14 8.00 -1.75
CA GLY A 265 2.73 8.80 -2.81
C GLY A 265 1.82 9.02 -4.02
N TRP A 266 0.84 8.13 -4.24
CA TRP A 266 -0.10 8.28 -5.34
C TRP A 266 -0.89 9.59 -5.27
N ALA A 267 -1.33 10.02 -4.09
CA ALA A 267 -2.00 11.31 -3.94
C ALA A 267 -1.17 12.49 -4.47
N THR A 268 0.15 12.42 -4.29
CA THR A 268 1.07 13.45 -4.82
C THR A 268 1.21 13.36 -6.33
N ILE A 269 1.33 12.15 -6.88
CA ILE A 269 1.51 11.93 -8.32
C ILE A 269 0.26 12.35 -9.09
N GLU A 270 -0.93 11.90 -8.65
CA GLU A 270 -2.22 12.23 -9.29
C GLU A 270 -2.51 13.72 -9.26
N LEU A 271 -2.40 14.37 -8.09
CA LEU A 271 -2.67 15.79 -7.97
C LEU A 271 -1.66 16.66 -8.74
N ALA A 272 -0.40 16.24 -8.83
CA ALA A 272 0.59 16.96 -9.65
C ALA A 272 0.27 16.81 -11.15
N GLN A 273 -0.20 15.67 -11.61
CA GLN A 273 -0.65 15.47 -12.99
C GLN A 273 -1.90 16.29 -13.27
N MET A 274 -2.91 16.24 -12.39
CA MET A 274 -4.13 17.02 -12.53
C MET A 274 -3.85 18.53 -12.60
N GLN A 275 -2.89 19.02 -11.82
CA GLN A 275 -2.47 20.43 -11.86
C GLN A 275 -1.86 20.79 -13.21
N GLN A 276 -0.99 19.93 -13.75
CA GLN A 276 -0.37 20.16 -15.07
C GLN A 276 -1.39 20.13 -16.22
N ASP A 277 -2.44 19.32 -16.08
CA ASP A 277 -3.50 19.15 -17.07
C ASP A 277 -4.67 20.14 -16.90
N ASP A 278 -4.57 21.10 -15.95
CA ASP A 278 -5.60 22.09 -15.63
C ASP A 278 -6.96 21.45 -15.24
N LEU A 279 -6.89 20.34 -14.47
CA LEU A 279 -8.06 19.57 -14.05
C LEU A 279 -8.49 19.81 -12.59
N LEU A 280 -7.71 20.56 -11.80
CA LEU A 280 -8.09 20.91 -10.44
C LEU A 280 -9.22 21.95 -10.44
N ALA A 281 -10.19 21.81 -9.54
CA ALA A 281 -11.24 22.79 -9.35
C ALA A 281 -10.80 24.02 -8.53
N ASP A 282 -9.66 23.91 -7.87
CA ASP A 282 -9.04 24.94 -7.03
C ASP A 282 -7.88 25.59 -7.78
N ASP A 283 -7.60 26.86 -7.45
CA ASP A 283 -6.45 27.62 -7.98
C ASP A 283 -5.18 27.23 -7.23
N ILE A 284 -4.51 26.19 -7.71
CA ILE A 284 -3.36 25.53 -7.07
C ILE A 284 -2.14 25.61 -7.98
N ASP A 285 -1.07 26.21 -7.49
CA ASP A 285 0.23 26.22 -8.16
C ASP A 285 0.97 24.88 -8.01
N LEU A 286 1.81 24.53 -8.96
CA LEU A 286 2.67 23.34 -8.83
C LEU A 286 3.66 23.52 -7.67
N PHE A 287 4.28 24.69 -7.54
CA PHE A 287 5.18 25.06 -6.43
C PHE A 287 4.75 26.39 -5.82
N GLY A 288 4.67 26.45 -4.49
CA GLY A 288 4.24 27.67 -3.83
C GLY A 288 4.06 27.53 -2.31
N ALA A 289 3.16 28.35 -1.78
CA ALA A 289 2.81 28.29 -0.36
C ALA A 289 1.94 27.04 -0.06
N LYS A 290 2.09 26.49 1.13
CA LYS A 290 1.41 25.25 1.55
C LYS A 290 -0.10 25.21 1.26
N PRO A 291 -0.89 26.29 1.48
CA PRO A 291 -2.34 26.25 1.24
C PRO A 291 -2.74 26.25 -0.24
N THR A 292 -1.85 26.67 -1.15
CA THR A 292 -2.18 26.97 -2.55
C THR A 292 -1.22 26.31 -3.53
N SER A 293 -0.58 25.21 -3.15
CA SER A 293 0.34 24.53 -4.04
C SER A 293 0.33 23.00 -3.84
N ILE A 294 0.79 22.28 -4.86
CA ILE A 294 1.09 20.85 -4.76
C ILE A 294 2.35 20.65 -3.93
N PHE A 295 3.41 21.41 -4.22
CA PHE A 295 4.70 21.32 -3.54
C PHE A 295 5.09 22.64 -2.87
N THR A 296 5.61 22.52 -1.66
CA THR A 296 6.07 23.70 -0.89
C THR A 296 7.54 24.04 -1.11
N ASP A 297 8.31 23.13 -1.71
CA ASP A 297 9.73 23.32 -2.03
C ASP A 297 10.20 22.41 -3.16
N ALA A 298 11.46 22.59 -3.56
CA ALA A 298 12.07 21.84 -4.65
C ALA A 298 12.27 20.34 -4.36
N LYS A 299 12.27 19.93 -3.08
CA LYS A 299 12.36 18.53 -2.69
C LYS A 299 11.03 17.79 -2.92
N GLY A 300 9.92 18.52 -2.93
CA GLY A 300 8.58 17.99 -3.17
C GLY A 300 7.77 17.78 -1.89
N HIS A 301 8.07 18.54 -0.80
CA HIS A 301 7.21 18.50 0.38
C HIS A 301 5.80 18.98 0.04
N GLN A 302 4.82 18.31 0.60
CA GLN A 302 3.40 18.39 0.23
C GLN A 302 2.77 19.75 0.57
N GLY A 303 1.98 20.29 -0.36
CA GLY A 303 0.98 21.29 -0.10
C GLY A 303 -0.25 20.73 0.63
N GLN A 304 -1.16 21.61 1.04
CA GLN A 304 -2.30 21.18 1.86
C GLN A 304 -3.22 20.25 1.09
N ILE A 305 -3.49 20.50 -0.18
CA ILE A 305 -4.36 19.64 -1.01
C ILE A 305 -3.85 18.20 -1.08
N VAL A 306 -2.53 18.01 -1.17
CA VAL A 306 -1.90 16.67 -1.18
C VAL A 306 -2.02 16.00 0.19
N ILE A 307 -1.88 16.79 1.27
CA ILE A 307 -2.00 16.26 2.63
C ILE A 307 -3.43 15.76 2.86
N GLU A 308 -4.45 16.52 2.46
CA GLU A 308 -5.85 16.12 2.63
C GLU A 308 -6.15 14.82 1.85
N ALA A 309 -5.85 14.79 0.55
CA ALA A 309 -6.06 13.60 -0.28
C ALA A 309 -5.30 12.38 0.26
N GLY A 310 -4.02 12.54 0.58
CA GLY A 310 -3.19 11.47 1.11
C GLY A 310 -3.64 10.99 2.50
N THR A 311 -4.23 11.85 3.33
CA THR A 311 -4.77 11.43 4.63
C THR A 311 -6.05 10.61 4.46
N LEU A 312 -6.90 10.89 3.47
CA LEU A 312 -8.02 10.03 3.11
C LEU A 312 -7.54 8.64 2.65
N VAL A 313 -6.45 8.57 1.88
CA VAL A 313 -5.80 7.29 1.53
C VAL A 313 -5.32 6.56 2.78
N TRP A 314 -4.74 7.27 3.75
CA TRP A 314 -4.33 6.68 5.03
C TRP A 314 -5.52 6.15 5.83
N LEU A 315 -6.60 6.93 5.92
CA LEU A 315 -7.83 6.53 6.62
C LEU A 315 -8.37 5.21 6.04
N ALA A 316 -8.54 5.16 4.72
CA ALA A 316 -9.01 3.97 4.03
C ALA A 316 -8.05 2.78 4.16
N SER A 317 -6.72 3.01 4.05
CA SER A 317 -5.73 1.94 4.19
C SER A 317 -5.69 1.34 5.60
N ILE A 318 -5.88 2.17 6.63
CA ILE A 318 -5.75 1.78 8.04
C ILE A 318 -7.05 1.23 8.59
N TYR A 319 -8.17 1.87 8.28
CA TYR A 319 -9.46 1.54 8.87
C TYR A 319 -10.42 0.82 7.91
N GLY A 320 -10.10 0.75 6.62
CA GLY A 320 -11.04 0.28 5.61
C GLY A 320 -12.25 1.21 5.45
N ASP A 321 -12.07 2.50 5.76
CA ASP A 321 -13.15 3.48 5.72
C ASP A 321 -13.75 3.58 4.32
N ASP A 322 -15.08 3.58 4.24
CA ASP A 322 -15.81 3.76 2.99
C ASP A 322 -15.81 5.26 2.63
N LEU A 323 -14.84 5.67 1.83
CA LEU A 323 -14.69 7.06 1.42
C LEU A 323 -15.87 7.61 0.61
N ILE A 324 -16.75 6.76 0.07
CA ILE A 324 -18.02 7.20 -0.57
C ILE A 324 -18.99 7.76 0.47
N LEU A 325 -18.98 7.19 1.67
CA LEU A 325 -19.86 7.61 2.78
C LEU A 325 -19.18 8.61 3.71
N ASN A 326 -17.87 8.79 3.58
CA ASN A 326 -17.11 9.72 4.41
C ASN A 326 -17.47 11.16 4.06
N THR A 327 -17.77 11.98 5.08
CA THR A 327 -18.24 13.35 4.94
C THR A 327 -17.24 14.41 5.38
N TYR A 328 -15.99 14.01 5.62
CA TYR A 328 -14.93 14.93 6.01
C TYR A 328 -14.76 16.07 5.01
N ASP A 329 -14.83 17.30 5.49
CA ASP A 329 -14.62 18.50 4.67
C ASP A 329 -13.12 18.77 4.50
N THR A 330 -12.58 18.46 3.34
CA THR A 330 -11.17 18.69 3.01
C THR A 330 -10.82 20.17 2.81
N GLY A 331 -11.83 21.05 2.71
CA GLY A 331 -11.66 22.47 2.42
C GLY A 331 -11.32 22.80 0.97
N PHE A 332 -11.34 21.82 0.07
CA PHE A 332 -11.10 21.99 -1.37
C PHE A 332 -12.36 21.70 -2.20
N GLN A 333 -12.44 22.32 -3.40
CA GLN A 333 -13.51 22.06 -4.36
C GLN A 333 -13.19 20.84 -5.25
N THR A 334 -11.91 20.53 -5.42
CA THR A 334 -11.43 19.33 -6.10
C THR A 334 -11.91 18.11 -5.32
N ASP A 335 -12.45 17.10 -5.99
CA ASP A 335 -12.97 15.87 -5.37
C ASP A 335 -11.83 14.97 -4.86
N LEU A 336 -11.33 15.30 -3.66
CA LEU A 336 -10.24 14.55 -3.04
C LEU A 336 -10.69 13.17 -2.54
N HIS A 337 -11.98 12.98 -2.24
CA HIS A 337 -12.52 11.65 -1.92
C HIS A 337 -12.49 10.75 -3.15
N GLY A 338 -12.97 11.25 -4.29
CA GLY A 338 -12.92 10.51 -5.56
C GLY A 338 -11.49 10.09 -5.93
N ILE A 339 -10.52 10.99 -5.77
CA ILE A 339 -9.10 10.68 -6.00
C ILE A 339 -8.60 9.60 -5.03
N ALA A 340 -8.91 9.70 -3.76
CA ALA A 340 -8.47 8.70 -2.77
C ALA A 340 -9.15 7.34 -2.99
N ILE A 341 -10.42 7.30 -3.41
CA ILE A 341 -11.12 6.08 -3.81
C ILE A 341 -10.41 5.44 -5.00
N GLU A 342 -10.12 6.18 -6.06
CA GLU A 342 -9.42 5.65 -7.23
C GLU A 342 -8.05 5.09 -6.90
N ILE A 343 -7.28 5.75 -6.02
CA ILE A 343 -6.01 5.26 -5.52
C ILE A 343 -6.19 3.93 -4.79
N MET A 344 -7.20 3.82 -3.91
CA MET A 344 -7.45 2.60 -3.13
C MET A 344 -8.02 1.46 -3.98
N ASP A 345 -8.82 1.76 -5.00
CA ASP A 345 -9.33 0.77 -5.96
C ASP A 345 -8.19 0.17 -6.81
N ASN A 346 -7.22 1.00 -7.19
CA ASN A 346 -6.03 0.57 -7.94
C ASN A 346 -4.94 -0.04 -7.05
N HIS A 347 -5.03 0.11 -5.73
CA HIS A 347 -4.08 -0.51 -4.80
C HIS A 347 -4.33 -2.03 -4.75
N PRO A 348 -3.30 -2.88 -5.00
CA PRO A 348 -3.52 -4.32 -5.07
C PRO A 348 -4.04 -4.90 -3.74
N ASP A 349 -5.10 -5.72 -3.80
CA ASP A 349 -5.72 -6.32 -2.61
C ASP A 349 -4.74 -7.11 -1.74
N ALA A 350 -3.73 -7.72 -2.37
CA ALA A 350 -2.67 -8.42 -1.66
C ALA A 350 -1.88 -7.56 -0.68
N TYR A 351 -1.91 -6.23 -0.84
CA TYR A 351 -1.16 -5.28 0.00
C TYR A 351 -2.06 -4.39 0.86
N LYS A 352 -3.37 -4.56 0.80
CA LYS A 352 -4.33 -3.94 1.72
C LYS A 352 -4.26 -4.59 3.11
N ARG A 353 -4.73 -3.85 4.15
CA ARG A 353 -4.78 -4.34 5.54
C ARG A 353 -5.81 -5.46 5.74
#